data_8321a8394923d4ba999a4d9096242e4b
#
_entry.id   8321a8394923d4ba999a4d9096242e4b
#
_cell.length_a   1.000
_cell.length_b   1.000
_cell.length_c   1.000
_cell.angle_alpha   90.00
_cell.angle_beta   90.00
_cell.angle_gamma   90.00
#
_symmetry.space_group_name_H-M   'P 1'
#
loop_
_entity.id
_entity.type
_entity.pdbx_description
1 polymer ?
#
loop_
_entity_poly.entity_id
_entity_poly.type
_entity_poly.pdbx_seq_one_letter_code
_entity_poly.pdbx_strand_id
1 'polypeptide(L)'
;STYLSYCFTDVEGYSKFGTYTGNGDTSGKGTFVYLGFRPSFILYKSTGSGNWLIDDDVTQAFNPDSNYLVADTSDLEGDTTTNTAGHVFDMLSNGFKMRNYNSARNADGQEYVYLAFARTPFKYANARWLKHRRK
;
A
#
# COMPACT_ATOMS: atom_id res chain seq x y z
N SER A 1 29.51 11.55 6.24
CA SER A 1 28.56 10.53 5.71
C SER A 1 27.92 11.04 4.43
N THR A 2 27.74 10.18 3.46
CA THR A 2 27.05 10.48 2.20
C THR A 2 25.63 9.94 2.29
N TYR A 3 24.63 10.76 1.92
CA TYR A 3 23.22 10.37 1.92
C TYR A 3 22.66 10.47 0.52
N LEU A 4 21.77 9.53 0.17
CA LEU A 4 20.94 9.59 -1.04
C LEU A 4 19.52 9.96 -0.59
N SER A 5 18.90 10.94 -1.24
CA SER A 5 17.54 11.38 -0.96
C SER A 5 16.67 11.23 -2.20
N TYR A 6 15.52 10.60 -2.05
CA TYR A 6 14.46 10.55 -3.06
C TYR A 6 13.36 11.51 -2.64
N CYS A 7 13.04 12.47 -3.50
CA CYS A 7 12.01 13.47 -3.23
C CYS A 7 10.80 13.22 -4.12
N PHE A 8 9.62 13.20 -3.50
CA PHE A 8 8.34 12.99 -4.17
C PHE A 8 7.38 14.12 -3.81
N THR A 9 6.33 14.31 -4.60
CA THR A 9 5.26 15.26 -4.32
C THR A 9 3.89 14.60 -4.51
N ASP A 10 2.90 15.06 -3.76
CA ASP A 10 1.52 14.65 -3.95
C ASP A 10 1.00 15.16 -5.30
N VAL A 11 0.35 14.27 -6.04
CA VAL A 11 -0.38 14.58 -7.28
C VAL A 11 -1.80 14.07 -7.15
N GLU A 12 -2.78 14.99 -7.21
CA GLU A 12 -4.18 14.63 -7.02
C GLU A 12 -4.62 13.50 -7.95
N GLY A 13 -5.19 12.45 -7.37
CA GLY A 13 -5.68 11.28 -8.10
C GLY A 13 -4.59 10.33 -8.60
N TYR A 14 -3.30 10.59 -8.32
CA TYR A 14 -2.20 9.75 -8.79
C TYR A 14 -1.24 9.31 -7.69
N SER A 15 -0.71 10.21 -6.89
CA SER A 15 0.26 9.88 -5.84
C SER A 15 -0.05 10.59 -4.54
N LYS A 16 0.19 9.92 -3.44
CA LYS A 16 0.08 10.50 -2.10
C LYS A 16 1.11 9.90 -1.16
N PHE A 17 1.67 10.78 -0.33
CA PHE A 17 2.69 10.46 0.66
C PHE A 17 2.21 10.95 2.02
N GLY A 18 2.54 10.24 3.08
CA GLY A 18 2.12 10.64 4.41
C GLY A 18 2.42 9.62 5.48
N THR A 19 1.76 9.81 6.60
CA THR A 19 1.81 8.89 7.74
C THR A 19 0.40 8.46 8.14
N TYR A 20 0.33 7.33 8.83
CA TYR A 20 -0.86 6.87 9.54
C TYR A 20 -0.47 6.19 10.85
N THR A 21 -1.41 6.13 11.78
CA THR A 21 -1.21 5.44 13.05
C THR A 21 -2.02 4.14 13.07
N GLY A 22 -1.38 3.05 13.41
CA GLY A 22 -2.05 1.77 13.63
C GLY A 22 -2.95 1.82 14.86
N ASN A 23 -4.01 1.03 14.84
CA ASN A 23 -4.97 0.93 15.95
C ASN A 23 -5.03 -0.46 16.60
N GLY A 24 -4.16 -1.37 16.18
CA GLY A 24 -4.06 -2.71 16.77
C GLY A 24 -5.27 -3.61 16.59
N ASP A 25 -6.28 -3.20 15.81
CA ASP A 25 -7.52 -3.94 15.66
C ASP A 25 -7.32 -5.29 14.96
N THR A 26 -7.94 -6.34 15.49
CA THR A 26 -7.89 -7.72 14.97
C THR A 26 -9.21 -8.19 14.35
N SER A 27 -10.22 -7.32 14.33
CA SER A 27 -11.61 -7.67 13.95
C SER A 27 -12.02 -7.13 12.57
N GLY A 28 -11.05 -6.63 11.77
CA GLY A 28 -11.33 -6.02 10.47
C GLY A 28 -11.67 -4.53 10.53
N LYS A 29 -11.51 -3.89 11.69
CA LYS A 29 -11.72 -2.46 11.91
C LYS A 29 -10.41 -1.68 12.01
N GLY A 30 -9.37 -2.19 11.35
CA GLY A 30 -8.07 -1.53 11.32
C GLY A 30 -8.11 -0.14 10.67
N THR A 31 -7.00 0.57 10.77
CA THR A 31 -6.88 1.94 10.29
C THR A 31 -7.17 2.06 8.80
N PHE A 32 -8.02 3.02 8.43
CA PHE A 32 -8.27 3.44 7.05
C PHE A 32 -7.44 4.67 6.71
N VAL A 33 -6.79 4.65 5.54
CA VAL A 33 -5.99 5.75 5.01
C VAL A 33 -6.64 6.27 3.74
N TYR A 34 -7.10 7.51 3.78
CA TYR A 34 -7.71 8.17 2.62
C TYR A 34 -6.64 8.71 1.67
N LEU A 35 -6.72 8.33 0.41
CA LEU A 35 -5.82 8.79 -0.66
C LEU A 35 -6.52 9.69 -1.67
N GLY A 36 -7.84 9.56 -1.83
CA GLY A 36 -8.61 10.21 -2.90
C GLY A 36 -8.58 9.43 -4.22
N PHE A 37 -7.92 8.28 -4.26
CA PHE A 37 -7.86 7.37 -5.40
C PHE A 37 -7.68 5.92 -4.93
N ARG A 38 -7.96 4.95 -5.82
CA ARG A 38 -7.61 3.56 -5.59
C ARG A 38 -6.11 3.37 -5.82
N PRO A 39 -5.34 2.95 -4.81
CA PRO A 39 -3.93 2.64 -5.02
C PRO A 39 -3.77 1.38 -5.87
N SER A 40 -2.69 1.32 -6.62
CA SER A 40 -2.19 0.15 -7.33
C SER A 40 -0.85 -0.32 -6.80
N PHE A 41 -0.14 0.57 -6.12
CA PHE A 41 1.13 0.30 -5.46
C PHE A 41 1.21 1.08 -4.16
N ILE A 42 1.62 0.42 -3.10
CA ILE A 42 1.87 1.04 -1.80
C ILE A 42 3.19 0.52 -1.26
N LEU A 43 4.08 1.44 -0.90
CA LEU A 43 5.30 1.17 -0.13
C LEU A 43 5.12 1.81 1.24
N TYR A 44 5.38 1.07 2.30
CA TYR A 44 5.22 1.60 3.66
C TYR A 44 6.19 0.95 4.64
N LYS A 45 6.41 1.62 5.77
CA LYS A 45 7.29 1.19 6.85
C LYS A 45 6.88 1.82 8.17
N SER A 46 7.07 1.09 9.28
CA SER A 46 7.03 1.67 10.62
C SER A 46 8.13 2.73 10.80
N THR A 47 7.82 3.83 11.44
CA THR A 47 8.81 4.87 11.84
C THR A 47 9.77 4.36 12.92
N GLY A 48 9.40 3.28 13.60
CA GLY A 48 10.28 2.56 14.50
C GLY A 48 11.18 1.55 13.78
N SER A 49 11.19 0.32 14.25
CA SER A 49 11.90 -0.79 13.62
C SER A 49 11.00 -1.52 12.61
N GLY A 50 11.61 -2.17 11.63
CA GLY A 50 10.91 -3.00 10.64
C GLY A 50 11.40 -2.76 9.23
N ASN A 51 10.93 -3.57 8.32
CA ASN A 51 11.31 -3.55 6.91
C ASN A 51 10.36 -2.67 6.09
N TRP A 52 10.80 -2.31 4.88
CA TRP A 52 9.95 -1.70 3.87
C TRP A 52 9.10 -2.77 3.21
N LEU A 53 7.80 -2.60 3.26
CA LEU A 53 6.83 -3.51 2.66
C LEU A 53 6.19 -2.90 1.43
N ILE A 54 5.98 -3.72 0.40
CA ILE A 54 5.30 -3.37 -0.84
C ILE A 54 4.07 -4.24 -0.99
N ASP A 55 2.96 -3.62 -1.30
CA ASP A 55 1.73 -4.28 -1.75
C ASP A 55 1.28 -3.67 -3.08
N ASP A 56 0.82 -4.50 -4.01
CA ASP A 56 0.36 -4.07 -5.32
C ASP A 56 -0.87 -4.88 -5.78
N ASP A 57 -1.65 -4.28 -6.67
CA ASP A 57 -2.89 -4.88 -7.18
C ASP A 57 -2.68 -5.82 -8.39
N VAL A 58 -1.43 -6.13 -8.73
CA VAL A 58 -1.07 -7.07 -9.79
C VAL A 58 -0.77 -8.44 -9.19
N THR A 59 0.02 -8.45 -8.12
CA THR A 59 0.37 -9.68 -7.38
C THR A 59 -0.87 -10.31 -6.76
N GLN A 60 -1.78 -9.50 -6.22
CA GLN A 60 -3.09 -9.94 -5.77
C GLN A 60 -4.20 -8.96 -6.16
N ALA A 61 -4.98 -9.34 -7.17
CA ALA A 61 -5.99 -8.47 -7.77
C ALA A 61 -7.27 -8.30 -6.92
N PHE A 62 -7.46 -9.10 -5.87
CA PHE A 62 -8.69 -9.16 -5.08
C PHE A 62 -8.43 -8.88 -3.61
N ASN A 63 -9.36 -8.13 -2.99
CA ASN A 63 -9.38 -7.96 -1.54
C ASN A 63 -9.95 -9.20 -0.82
N PRO A 64 -9.45 -9.54 0.36
CA PRO A 64 -8.33 -8.90 1.03
C PRO A 64 -6.98 -9.30 0.41
N ASP A 65 -6.08 -8.34 0.30
CA ASP A 65 -4.71 -8.61 -0.12
C ASP A 65 -3.92 -9.24 1.01
N SER A 66 -3.21 -10.31 0.72
CA SER A 66 -2.37 -11.05 1.67
C SER A 66 -0.93 -11.23 1.21
N ASN A 67 -0.64 -10.92 -0.04
CA ASN A 67 0.71 -11.03 -0.60
C ASN A 67 1.45 -9.70 -0.47
N TYR A 68 2.73 -9.78 -0.13
CA TYR A 68 3.57 -8.61 0.01
C TYR A 68 5.02 -8.92 -0.33
N LEU A 69 5.75 -7.91 -0.74
CA LEU A 69 7.20 -7.96 -0.92
C LEU A 69 7.90 -7.19 0.19
N VAL A 70 9.11 -7.64 0.54
CA VAL A 70 9.99 -6.94 1.47
C VAL A 70 11.12 -6.30 0.65
N ALA A 71 11.10 -4.97 0.56
CA ALA A 71 11.96 -4.25 -0.38
C ALA A 71 13.43 -4.15 0.03
N ASP A 72 13.73 -4.35 1.31
CA ASP A 72 15.07 -4.21 1.89
C ASP A 72 15.69 -5.53 2.35
N THR A 73 15.11 -6.66 1.96
CA THR A 73 15.66 -8.01 2.20
C THR A 73 15.65 -8.83 0.91
N SER A 74 16.26 -10.01 0.96
CA SER A 74 16.21 -11.01 -0.12
C SER A 74 15.16 -12.09 0.12
N ASP A 75 14.18 -11.81 0.97
CA ASP A 75 13.12 -12.74 1.28
C ASP A 75 12.23 -12.99 0.04
N LEU A 76 11.69 -14.20 -0.02
CA LEU A 76 10.65 -14.51 -1.00
C LEU A 76 9.39 -13.68 -0.73
N GLU A 77 8.54 -13.57 -1.75
CA GLU A 77 7.21 -13.00 -1.60
C GLU A 77 6.50 -13.64 -0.41
N GLY A 78 6.03 -12.80 0.51
CA GLY A 78 5.29 -13.23 1.68
C GLY A 78 3.85 -13.54 1.30
N ASP A 79 3.37 -14.69 1.73
CA ASP A 79 1.97 -15.12 1.62
C ASP A 79 1.40 -15.34 3.03
N THR A 80 0.36 -14.62 3.36
CA THR A 80 -0.29 -14.72 4.66
C THR A 80 -1.53 -15.60 4.65
N THR A 81 -1.86 -16.22 3.53
CA THR A 81 -2.97 -17.18 3.46
C THR A 81 -2.79 -18.37 4.40
N THR A 82 -1.53 -18.73 4.68
CA THR A 82 -1.17 -19.80 5.60
C THR A 82 -0.87 -19.32 7.03
N ASN A 83 -0.77 -18.00 7.23
CA ASN A 83 -0.42 -17.44 8.54
C ASN A 83 -1.60 -16.65 9.09
N THR A 84 -2.28 -17.23 10.08
CA THR A 84 -3.46 -16.66 10.76
C THR A 84 -3.23 -15.29 11.43
N ALA A 85 -1.99 -14.80 11.45
CA ALA A 85 -1.64 -13.45 11.92
C ALA A 85 -1.70 -12.38 10.82
N GLY A 86 -2.26 -12.71 9.68
CA GLY A 86 -2.72 -11.92 8.55
C GLY A 86 -2.15 -10.52 8.32
N HIS A 87 -1.22 -10.41 7.36
CA HIS A 87 -0.90 -9.14 6.71
C HIS A 87 -2.02 -8.73 5.75
N VAL A 88 -3.25 -8.68 6.23
CA VAL A 88 -4.42 -8.53 5.37
C VAL A 88 -4.84 -7.08 5.33
N PHE A 89 -4.94 -6.53 4.12
CA PHE A 89 -5.48 -5.20 3.91
C PHE A 89 -6.34 -5.12 2.65
N ASP A 90 -7.13 -4.07 2.55
CA ASP A 90 -7.96 -3.80 1.37
C ASP A 90 -7.44 -2.60 0.61
N MET A 91 -7.29 -2.74 -0.71
CA MET A 91 -7.22 -1.61 -1.64
C MET A 91 -8.63 -1.18 -2.02
N LEU A 92 -9.03 0.01 -1.56
CA LEU A 92 -10.37 0.57 -1.76
C LEU A 92 -10.35 1.65 -2.84
N SER A 93 -11.52 2.02 -3.35
CA SER A 93 -11.65 3.03 -4.42
C SER A 93 -11.07 4.40 -4.07
N ASN A 94 -10.91 4.70 -2.81
CA ASN A 94 -10.46 6.01 -2.30
C ASN A 94 -9.31 5.94 -1.28
N GLY A 95 -8.68 4.78 -1.14
CA GLY A 95 -7.61 4.58 -0.19
C GLY A 95 -7.33 3.12 0.11
N PHE A 96 -6.75 2.86 1.27
CA PHE A 96 -6.49 1.50 1.74
C PHE A 96 -6.88 1.34 3.21
N LYS A 97 -7.12 0.11 3.63
CA LYS A 97 -7.56 -0.20 4.99
C LYS A 97 -6.86 -1.44 5.52
N MET A 98 -6.32 -1.34 6.72
CA MET A 98 -5.79 -2.48 7.46
C MET A 98 -6.95 -3.36 7.94
N ARG A 99 -6.85 -4.67 7.74
CA ARG A 99 -7.91 -5.63 8.13
C ARG A 99 -7.60 -6.36 9.42
N ASN A 100 -6.33 -6.38 9.81
CA ASN A 100 -5.91 -7.15 10.97
C ASN A 100 -4.72 -6.49 11.69
N TYR A 101 -4.48 -6.92 12.93
CA TYR A 101 -3.26 -6.57 13.65
C TYR A 101 -2.05 -7.23 12.97
N ASN A 102 -1.05 -6.42 12.75
CA ASN A 102 0.30 -6.87 12.44
C ASN A 102 1.27 -5.76 12.84
N SER A 103 2.36 -6.11 13.50
CA SER A 103 3.35 -5.14 13.97
C SER A 103 4.01 -4.35 12.85
N ALA A 104 4.11 -4.92 11.66
CA ALA A 104 4.67 -4.24 10.50
C ALA A 104 3.72 -3.23 9.83
N ARG A 105 2.41 -3.28 10.14
CA ARG A 105 1.37 -2.51 9.43
C ARG A 105 0.37 -1.79 10.32
N ASN A 106 -0.03 -2.35 11.45
CA ASN A 106 -1.18 -1.87 12.25
C ASN A 106 -1.01 -2.14 13.75
N ALA A 107 0.21 -1.99 14.30
CA ALA A 107 0.39 -2.02 15.76
C ALA A 107 -0.28 -0.81 16.40
N ASP A 108 -0.85 -1.01 17.58
CA ASP A 108 -1.54 0.03 18.32
C ASP A 108 -0.60 1.19 18.68
N GLY A 109 -0.99 2.41 18.31
CA GLY A 109 -0.22 3.62 18.53
C GLY A 109 1.07 3.76 17.71
N GLN A 110 1.44 2.77 16.89
CA GLN A 110 2.62 2.86 16.04
C GLN A 110 2.35 3.71 14.80
N GLU A 111 3.26 4.63 14.50
CA GLU A 111 3.23 5.43 13.27
C GLU A 111 3.94 4.72 12.13
N TYR A 112 3.37 4.86 10.93
CA TYR A 112 3.89 4.33 9.68
C TYR A 112 3.96 5.44 8.64
N VAL A 113 5.04 5.46 7.85
CA VAL A 113 5.14 6.26 6.63
C VAL A 113 4.65 5.45 5.45
N TYR A 114 4.04 6.10 4.46
CA TYR A 114 3.62 5.43 3.23
C TYR A 114 3.84 6.29 1.98
N LEU A 115 4.01 5.59 0.85
CA LEU A 115 4.00 6.12 -0.50
C LEU A 115 2.96 5.32 -1.30
N ALA A 116 1.98 5.98 -1.90
CA ALA A 116 0.93 5.32 -2.66
C ALA A 116 0.81 5.92 -4.06
N PHE A 117 0.61 5.05 -5.05
CA PHE A 117 0.43 5.43 -6.45
C PHE A 117 -0.81 4.75 -7.04
N ALA A 118 -1.55 5.49 -7.86
CA ALA A 118 -2.63 4.93 -8.67
C ALA A 118 -2.08 4.21 -9.91
N ARG A 119 -2.87 3.28 -10.46
CA ARG A 119 -2.52 2.55 -11.69
C ARG A 119 -2.41 3.46 -12.91
N THR A 120 -3.29 4.46 -13.00
CA THR A 120 -3.33 5.39 -14.12
C THR A 120 -2.90 6.77 -13.65
N PRO A 121 -1.90 7.36 -14.32
CA PRO A 121 -1.52 8.73 -14.00
C PRO A 121 -2.65 9.67 -14.39
N PHE A 122 -2.99 10.58 -13.47
CA PHE A 122 -3.93 11.68 -13.66
C PHE A 122 -5.41 11.31 -13.78
N LYS A 123 -6.18 11.77 -12.81
CA LYS A 123 -7.65 11.69 -12.77
C LYS A 123 -8.33 12.23 -14.04
N TYR A 124 -7.68 13.13 -14.75
CA TYR A 124 -8.17 13.83 -15.93
C TYR A 124 -7.34 13.61 -17.20
N ALA A 125 -6.39 12.68 -17.19
CA ALA A 125 -5.63 12.37 -18.40
C ALA A 125 -6.52 11.67 -19.43
N ASN A 126 -6.65 12.28 -20.60
CA ASN A 126 -7.30 11.66 -21.76
C ASN A 126 -6.43 10.58 -22.43
N ALA A 127 -5.39 10.10 -21.77
CA ALA A 127 -4.57 8.98 -22.21
C ALA A 127 -5.39 7.69 -22.09
N ARG A 128 -6.36 7.53 -22.95
CA ARG A 128 -7.02 6.25 -23.17
C ARG A 128 -6.15 5.41 -24.06
N TRP A 129 -5.90 4.16 -23.67
CA TRP A 129 -5.48 3.14 -24.59
C TRP A 129 -6.53 3.08 -25.72
N LEU A 130 -6.22 3.67 -26.85
CA LEU A 130 -6.96 3.40 -28.07
C LEU A 130 -6.68 1.94 -28.39
N LYS A 131 -7.63 1.07 -28.05
CA LYS A 131 -7.68 -0.24 -28.69
C LYS A 131 -7.77 0.07 -30.19
N HIS A 132 -6.67 -0.15 -30.90
CA HIS A 132 -6.73 -0.21 -32.35
C HIS A 132 -7.71 -1.32 -32.69
N ARG A 133 -8.96 -0.93 -33.03
CA ARG A 133 -9.86 -1.85 -33.71
C ARG A 133 -9.22 -2.13 -35.06
N ARG A 134 -8.60 -3.28 -35.19
CA ARG A 134 -8.33 -3.83 -36.52
C ARG A 134 -9.68 -4.00 -37.20
N LYS A 135 -9.88 -3.25 -38.24
CA LYS A 135 -10.95 -3.53 -39.19
C LYS A 135 -10.63 -4.82 -39.95
#